data_b62168e1f7ed8532aa4124e808182352
#
_entry.id   b62168e1f7ed8532aa4124e808182352
#
_cell.length_a   1.000
_cell.length_b   1.000
_cell.length_c   1.000
_cell.angle_alpha   90.00
_cell.angle_beta   90.00
_cell.angle_gamma   90.00
#
_symmetry.space_group_name_H-M   'P 1'
#
loop_
_entity.id
_entity.type
_entity.pdbx_description
1 polymer ?
#
loop_
_entity_poly.entity_id
_entity_poly.type
_entity_poly.pdbx_seq_one_letter_code
_entity_poly.pdbx_strand_id
1 'polypeptide(L)' 'MSLMEIDELLAGDLDEAERKAWDSLSRYKFMQFGYWAAIWVHLNRISRSGRPNPFKRVVLVARERKA' A
#
# COMPACT_ATOMS: atom_id res chain seq x y z
N MET A 1 25.18 -3.94 3.64
CA MET A 1 24.08 -3.91 2.66
C MET A 1 24.13 -2.60 1.88
N SER A 2 24.08 -2.66 0.56
CA SER A 2 24.12 -1.47 -0.28
C SER A 2 22.74 -0.79 -0.34
N LEU A 3 22.71 0.50 -0.77
CA LEU A 3 21.46 1.20 -0.95
C LEU A 3 20.56 0.52 -1.99
N MET A 4 21.16 -0.07 -3.04
CA MET A 4 20.41 -0.82 -4.05
C MET A 4 19.72 -2.04 -3.46
N GLU A 5 20.41 -2.78 -2.60
CA GLU A 5 19.83 -3.94 -1.94
C GLU A 5 18.68 -3.56 -1.02
N ILE A 6 18.82 -2.45 -0.30
CA ILE A 6 17.76 -1.94 0.58
C ILE A 6 16.54 -1.53 -0.26
N ASP A 7 16.76 -0.81 -1.37
CA ASP A 7 15.68 -0.40 -2.26
C ASP A 7 14.95 -1.61 -2.88
N GLU A 8 15.67 -2.66 -3.25
CA GLU A 8 15.07 -3.89 -3.76
C GLU A 8 14.21 -4.59 -2.71
N LEU A 9 14.69 -4.65 -1.46
CA LEU A 9 13.94 -5.24 -0.37
C LEU A 9 12.66 -4.44 -0.09
N LEU A 10 12.76 -3.11 -0.08
CA LEU A 10 11.60 -2.24 0.13
C LEU A 10 10.60 -2.38 -1.01
N ALA A 11 11.06 -2.51 -2.26
CA ALA A 11 10.19 -2.72 -3.41
C ALA A 11 9.40 -4.02 -3.26
N GLY A 12 10.06 -5.11 -2.84
CA GLY A 12 9.40 -6.38 -2.60
C GLY A 12 8.37 -6.28 -1.48
N ASP A 13 8.70 -5.57 -0.40
CA ASP A 13 7.80 -5.36 0.71
C ASP A 13 6.58 -4.52 0.32
N LEU A 14 6.78 -3.50 -0.53
CA LEU A 14 5.69 -2.69 -1.07
C LEU A 14 4.72 -3.54 -1.89
N ASP A 15 5.25 -4.37 -2.79
CA ASP A 15 4.45 -5.25 -3.63
C ASP A 15 3.64 -6.24 -2.78
N GLU A 16 4.26 -6.80 -1.76
CA GLU A 16 3.58 -7.73 -0.87
C GLU A 16 2.48 -7.05 -0.05
N ALA A 17 2.75 -5.86 0.49
CA ALA A 17 1.76 -5.12 1.26
C ALA A 17 0.56 -4.74 0.39
N GLU A 18 0.80 -4.32 -0.84
CA GLU A 18 -0.29 -4.02 -1.77
C GLU A 18 -1.12 -5.26 -2.06
N ARG A 19 -0.49 -6.39 -2.38
CA ARG A 19 -1.20 -7.64 -2.65
C ARG A 19 -2.06 -8.07 -1.47
N LYS A 20 -1.51 -7.99 -0.26
CA LYS A 20 -2.25 -8.38 0.95
C LYS A 20 -3.40 -7.43 1.24
N ALA A 21 -3.22 -6.13 0.96
CA ALA A 21 -4.28 -5.16 1.11
C ALA A 21 -5.45 -5.47 0.18
N TRP A 22 -5.18 -5.67 -1.11
CA TRP A 22 -6.23 -6.00 -2.07
C TRP A 22 -6.93 -7.32 -1.76
N ASP A 23 -6.16 -8.33 -1.36
CA ASP A 23 -6.74 -9.61 -0.96
C ASP A 23 -7.70 -9.44 0.21
N SER A 24 -7.28 -8.70 1.24
CA SER A 24 -8.11 -8.45 2.42
C SER A 24 -9.39 -7.70 2.05
N LEU A 25 -9.28 -6.68 1.21
CA LEU A 25 -10.44 -5.90 0.77
C LEU A 25 -11.42 -6.77 -0.02
N SER A 26 -10.93 -7.67 -0.86
CA SER A 26 -11.76 -8.56 -1.66
C SER A 26 -12.58 -9.54 -0.79
N ARG A 27 -12.17 -9.72 0.45
CA ARG A 27 -12.82 -10.62 1.41
C ARG A 27 -13.60 -9.88 2.49
N TYR A 28 -13.83 -8.58 2.31
CA TYR A 28 -14.50 -7.72 3.29
C TYR A 28 -13.73 -7.58 4.62
N LYS A 29 -12.44 -7.88 4.62
CA LYS A 29 -11.60 -7.76 5.81
C LYS A 29 -11.04 -6.35 5.90
N PHE A 30 -11.87 -5.40 6.30
CA PHE A 30 -11.54 -3.97 6.23
C PHE A 30 -10.42 -3.56 7.18
N MET A 31 -10.37 -4.13 8.37
CA MET A 31 -9.28 -3.81 9.31
C MET A 31 -7.93 -4.27 8.78
N GLN A 32 -7.89 -5.49 8.22
CA GLN A 32 -6.67 -6.02 7.62
C GLN A 32 -6.27 -5.23 6.37
N PHE A 33 -7.24 -4.82 5.56
CA PHE A 33 -6.97 -3.95 4.42
C PHE A 33 -6.30 -2.65 4.91
N GLY A 34 -6.88 -2.00 5.91
CA GLY A 34 -6.33 -0.76 6.46
C GLY A 34 -4.92 -0.95 7.01
N TYR A 35 -4.68 -2.06 7.69
CA TYR A 35 -3.36 -2.40 8.21
C TYR A 35 -2.32 -2.49 7.09
N TRP A 36 -2.59 -3.27 6.05
CA TRP A 36 -1.65 -3.45 4.94
C TRP A 36 -1.51 -2.19 4.10
N ALA A 37 -2.60 -1.45 3.89
CA ALA A 37 -2.54 -0.18 3.18
C ALA A 37 -1.67 0.84 3.92
N ALA A 38 -1.80 0.90 5.26
CA ALA A 38 -0.97 1.79 6.08
C ALA A 38 0.50 1.39 6.02
N ILE A 39 0.80 0.10 6.07
CA ILE A 39 2.16 -0.41 5.92
C ILE A 39 2.72 0.01 4.56
N TRP A 40 1.94 -0.13 3.50
CA TRP A 40 2.35 0.27 2.16
C TRP A 40 2.72 1.76 2.13
N VAL A 41 1.88 2.62 2.68
CA VAL A 41 2.14 4.07 2.72
C VAL A 41 3.42 4.38 3.49
N HIS A 42 3.63 3.71 4.62
CA HIS A 42 4.84 3.89 5.42
C HIS A 42 6.09 3.47 4.65
N LEU A 43 6.06 2.29 4.05
CA LEU A 43 7.19 1.78 3.26
C LEU A 43 7.49 2.68 2.07
N ASN A 44 6.45 3.18 1.40
CA ASN A 44 6.63 4.09 0.27
C ASN A 44 7.28 5.40 0.68
N ARG A 45 7.00 5.86 1.90
CA ARG A 45 7.57 7.08 2.45
C ARG A 45 9.06 6.97 2.68
N ILE A 46 9.53 5.81 3.14
CA ILE A 46 10.96 5.57 3.39
C ILE A 46 11.67 5.01 2.16
N SER A 47 10.94 4.62 1.13
CA SER A 47 11.50 4.16 -0.13
C SER A 47 11.85 5.34 -1.03
N ARG A 48 12.87 5.17 -1.87
CA ARG A 48 13.27 6.18 -2.83
C ARG A 48 12.40 6.18 -4.10
N SER A 49 11.58 5.16 -4.28
CA SER A 49 10.81 4.99 -5.51
C SER A 49 9.67 5.99 -5.67
N GLY A 50 9.10 6.48 -4.55
CA GLY A 50 8.02 7.47 -4.59
C GLY A 50 6.83 7.02 -5.42
N ARG A 51 6.38 5.79 -5.24
CA ARG A 51 5.28 5.22 -6.05
C ARG A 51 3.97 5.96 -5.80
N PRO A 52 3.13 6.13 -6.85
CA PRO A 52 1.78 6.63 -6.65
C PRO A 52 0.96 5.66 -5.81
N ASN A 53 0.06 6.18 -4.99
CA ASN A 53 -0.73 5.35 -4.07
C ASN A 53 -1.69 4.45 -4.86
N PRO A 54 -1.59 3.12 -4.75
CA PRO A 54 -2.45 2.20 -5.51
C PRO A 54 -3.89 2.18 -5.01
N PHE A 55 -4.16 2.75 -3.83
CA PHE A 55 -5.50 2.76 -3.22
C PHE A 55 -6.27 4.05 -3.49
N LYS A 56 -5.76 4.89 -4.37
CA LYS A 56 -6.38 6.18 -4.72
C LYS A 56 -7.84 6.02 -5.14
N ARG A 57 -8.14 4.97 -5.90
CA ARG A 57 -9.49 4.70 -6.39
C ARG A 57 -10.48 4.48 -5.25
N VAL A 58 -10.06 3.75 -4.23
CA VAL A 58 -10.88 3.49 -3.04
C VAL A 58 -11.20 4.81 -2.33
N VAL A 59 -10.19 5.67 -2.21
CA VAL A 59 -10.35 6.99 -1.58
C VAL A 59 -11.32 7.86 -2.37
N LEU A 60 -11.21 7.85 -3.71
CA LEU A 60 -12.09 8.64 -4.57
C LEU A 60 -13.55 8.18 -4.44
N VAL A 61 -13.79 6.87 -4.40
CA VAL A 61 -15.14 6.33 -4.18
C VAL A 61 -15.69 6.77 -2.83
N ALA A 62 -14.85 6.72 -1.79
CA ALA A 62 -15.26 7.17 -0.46
C ALA A 62 -15.64 8.64 -0.43
N ARG A 63 -14.89 9.48 -1.15
CA ARG A 63 -15.17 10.91 -1.25
C ARG A 63 -16.49 11.19 -1.97
N GLU A 64 -16.76 10.44 -3.03
CA GLU A 64 -18.04 10.56 -3.76
C GLU A 64 -19.22 10.20 -2.87
N ARG A 65 -19.10 9.13 -2.09
CA ARG A 65 -20.18 8.67 -1.21
C ARG A 65 -20.41 9.60 -0.02
N LYS A 66 -19.38 10.34 0.37
CA LYS A 66 -19.45 11.28 1.48
C LYS A 66 -20.17 12.57 1.12
N ALA A 67 -20.11 12.98 -0.12
CA ALA A 67 -20.66 14.24 -0.62
C ALA A 67 -22.17 14.35 -0.45
#